data_34a45e3a715d787c7660f4ab0f5c0679
#
_entry.id   34a45e3a715d787c7660f4ab0f5c0679
#
_cell.length_a   1.000
_cell.length_b   1.000
_cell.length_c   1.000
_cell.angle_alpha   90.00
_cell.angle_beta   90.00
_cell.angle_gamma   90.00
#
_symmetry.space_group_name_H-M   'P 1'
#
loop_
_entity.id
_entity.type
_entity.pdbx_description
1 polymer ?
#
loop_
_entity_poly.entity_id
_entity_poly.type
_entity_poly.pdbx_seq_one_letter_code
_entity_poly.pdbx_strand_id
1 'polypeptide(L)'
;MRSLTKCLVLISFIYSNNSWDEILKYSAYFGGIHVANATLKSKDSTNSKGERIFKIEFKAKSKSSVNYIFPINDIVKIDLYRDSWEPIRVKKDLSEGSYTHKSIAQFNHVEKYFVFKNDTIDFSEKLMNPYSLIYFFRTKILNPDTSYQVNIVDNKKIIPLSFTIQDKEKIKTPIGNFSAKKISPKRKDGKPFKNAGKMIIWYSEKDKIPVMINLKLKFGSLNLELVKIN
;
A
#
# COMPACT_ATOMS: atom_id res chain seq x y z
N MET A 1 64.01 -3.28 19.63
CA MET A 1 63.15 -2.89 18.51
C MET A 1 61.85 -3.70 18.57
N ARG A 2 60.77 -3.09 19.02
CA ARG A 2 59.44 -3.75 19.09
C ARG A 2 58.61 -3.26 17.91
N SER A 3 58.32 -4.16 17.00
CA SER A 3 57.41 -3.92 15.84
C SER A 3 55.97 -3.88 16.31
N LEU A 4 55.31 -2.70 16.18
CA LEU A 4 53.86 -2.55 16.36
C LEU A 4 53.18 -2.89 15.07
N THR A 5 52.60 -4.09 14.98
CA THR A 5 51.70 -4.46 13.92
C THR A 5 50.36 -3.77 14.11
N LYS A 6 50.09 -2.73 13.31
CA LYS A 6 48.76 -2.08 13.27
C LYS A 6 47.74 -2.99 12.60
N CYS A 7 46.84 -3.55 13.39
CA CYS A 7 45.70 -4.28 12.90
C CYS A 7 44.66 -3.27 12.40
N LEU A 8 44.53 -3.15 11.08
CA LEU A 8 43.52 -2.34 10.41
C LEU A 8 42.18 -3.14 10.41
N VAL A 9 41.28 -2.82 11.34
CA VAL A 9 39.95 -3.40 11.35
C VAL A 9 39.12 -2.68 10.27
N LEU A 10 38.95 -3.32 9.13
CA LEU A 10 38.00 -2.93 8.09
C LEU A 10 36.58 -3.24 8.60
N ILE A 11 35.90 -2.22 9.13
CA ILE A 11 34.47 -2.29 9.41
C ILE A 11 33.74 -2.17 8.07
N SER A 12 33.42 -3.31 7.48
CA SER A 12 32.51 -3.38 6.35
C SER A 12 31.10 -3.03 6.84
N PHE A 13 30.64 -1.80 6.57
CA PHE A 13 29.22 -1.48 6.68
C PHE A 13 28.47 -2.34 5.67
N ILE A 14 27.87 -3.41 6.14
CA ILE A 14 26.88 -4.16 5.37
C ILE A 14 25.64 -3.26 5.33
N TYR A 15 25.54 -2.44 4.28
CA TYR A 15 24.26 -1.84 3.91
C TYR A 15 23.31 -2.99 3.57
N SER A 16 22.47 -3.38 4.50
CA SER A 16 21.32 -4.21 4.21
C SER A 16 20.45 -3.42 3.22
N ASN A 17 20.63 -3.68 1.94
CA ASN A 17 19.71 -3.25 0.90
C ASN A 17 18.39 -3.96 1.18
N ASN A 18 17.51 -3.36 1.98
CA ASN A 18 16.13 -3.78 2.11
C ASN A 18 15.41 -3.45 0.79
N SER A 19 15.73 -4.21 -0.24
CA SER A 19 14.97 -4.23 -1.47
C SER A 19 13.64 -4.89 -1.16
N TRP A 20 12.55 -4.20 -1.48
CA TRP A 20 11.20 -4.78 -1.41
C TRP A 20 10.73 -5.16 -2.81
N ASP A 21 11.61 -5.81 -3.56
CA ASP A 21 11.26 -6.47 -4.81
C ASP A 21 10.52 -7.75 -4.44
N GLU A 22 9.21 -7.69 -4.44
CA GLU A 22 8.38 -8.79 -3.97
C GLU A 22 7.05 -8.87 -4.73
N ILE A 23 6.43 -10.04 -4.67
CA ILE A 23 5.09 -10.26 -5.16
C ILE A 23 4.28 -10.91 -4.04
N LEU A 24 3.34 -10.15 -3.48
CA LEU A 24 2.38 -10.64 -2.49
C LEU A 24 1.08 -11.03 -3.22
N LYS A 25 0.64 -12.27 -3.04
CA LYS A 25 -0.61 -12.77 -3.64
C LYS A 25 -1.66 -12.98 -2.56
N TYR A 26 -2.87 -12.57 -2.86
CA TYR A 26 -4.01 -12.62 -1.95
C TYR A 26 -5.18 -13.35 -2.59
N SER A 27 -5.90 -14.11 -1.79
CA SER A 27 -7.28 -14.53 -2.09
C SER A 27 -8.26 -13.57 -1.44
N ALA A 28 -9.24 -13.10 -2.20
CA ALA A 28 -10.25 -12.17 -1.75
C ALA A 28 -11.57 -12.90 -1.46
N TYR A 29 -12.07 -12.74 -0.24
CA TYR A 29 -13.30 -13.39 0.25
C TYR A 29 -14.37 -12.34 0.55
N PHE A 30 -15.58 -12.60 0.09
CA PHE A 30 -16.78 -11.82 0.42
C PHE A 30 -17.83 -12.77 1.01
N GLY A 31 -18.27 -12.50 2.25
CA GLY A 31 -19.20 -13.42 2.95
C GLY A 31 -18.65 -14.85 3.09
N GLY A 32 -17.32 -15.03 3.19
CA GLY A 32 -16.69 -16.36 3.24
C GLY A 32 -16.48 -17.03 1.87
N ILE A 33 -17.01 -16.47 0.79
CA ILE A 33 -16.87 -17.02 -0.57
C ILE A 33 -15.61 -16.42 -1.23
N HIS A 34 -14.75 -17.26 -1.82
CA HIS A 34 -13.58 -16.82 -2.58
C HIS A 34 -14.01 -16.21 -3.91
N VAL A 35 -14.01 -14.89 -4.00
CA VAL A 35 -14.58 -14.14 -5.14
C VAL A 35 -13.53 -13.63 -6.12
N ALA A 36 -12.30 -13.35 -5.67
CA ALA A 36 -11.24 -12.80 -6.53
C ALA A 36 -9.85 -13.19 -6.04
N ASN A 37 -8.86 -12.98 -6.91
CA ASN A 37 -7.44 -13.01 -6.56
C ASN A 37 -6.86 -11.62 -6.76
N ALA A 38 -5.97 -11.22 -5.85
CA ALA A 38 -5.23 -9.97 -5.97
C ALA A 38 -3.73 -10.21 -5.91
N THR A 39 -2.97 -9.36 -6.57
CA THR A 39 -1.52 -9.38 -6.56
C THR A 39 -1.02 -7.97 -6.31
N LEU A 40 -0.12 -7.82 -5.35
CA LEU A 40 0.61 -6.60 -5.08
C LEU A 40 2.07 -6.85 -5.38
N LYS A 41 2.57 -6.28 -6.48
CA LYS A 41 3.96 -6.36 -6.90
C LYS A 41 4.65 -5.04 -6.60
N SER A 42 5.83 -5.11 -6.03
CA SER A 42 6.68 -3.95 -5.79
C SER A 42 8.06 -4.13 -6.38
N LYS A 43 8.72 -3.00 -6.68
CA LYS A 43 10.09 -2.99 -7.19
C LYS A 43 10.77 -1.67 -6.86
N ASP A 44 11.98 -1.73 -6.29
CA ASP A 44 12.90 -0.61 -6.24
C ASP A 44 13.45 -0.32 -7.65
N SER A 45 13.63 0.94 -8.00
CA SER A 45 14.07 1.38 -9.32
C SER A 45 14.72 2.77 -9.23
N THR A 46 15.29 3.23 -10.33
CA THR A 46 15.83 4.57 -10.49
C THR A 46 15.20 5.19 -11.72
N ASN A 47 14.84 6.47 -11.66
CA ASN A 47 14.35 7.20 -12.82
C ASN A 47 15.51 7.76 -13.69
N SER A 48 15.18 8.40 -14.80
CA SER A 48 16.18 8.98 -15.74
C SER A 48 17.04 10.10 -15.14
N LYS A 49 16.63 10.66 -13.98
CA LYS A 49 17.38 11.69 -13.26
C LYS A 49 18.27 11.12 -12.14
N GLY A 50 18.34 9.79 -12.00
CA GLY A 50 19.09 9.14 -10.93
C GLY A 50 18.35 9.10 -9.57
N GLU A 51 17.12 9.57 -9.48
CA GLU A 51 16.35 9.56 -8.24
C GLU A 51 15.83 8.16 -7.93
N ARG A 52 15.88 7.76 -6.66
CA ARG A 52 15.34 6.48 -6.19
C ARG A 52 13.82 6.51 -6.23
N ILE A 53 13.23 5.60 -6.98
CA ILE A 53 11.79 5.44 -7.09
C ILE A 53 11.36 4.04 -6.67
N PHE A 54 10.13 3.93 -6.20
CA PHE A 54 9.51 2.68 -5.84
C PHE A 54 8.25 2.48 -6.67
N LYS A 55 8.17 1.36 -7.37
CA LYS A 55 7.05 1.04 -8.25
C LYS A 55 6.15 0.02 -7.59
N ILE A 56 4.84 0.28 -7.62
CA ILE A 56 3.81 -0.64 -7.14
C ILE A 56 2.88 -0.97 -8.31
N GLU A 57 2.58 -2.24 -8.51
CA GLU A 57 1.52 -2.70 -9.38
C GLU A 57 0.54 -3.55 -8.55
N PHE A 58 -0.69 -3.09 -8.44
CA PHE A 58 -1.81 -3.86 -7.90
C PHE A 58 -2.66 -4.38 -9.04
N LYS A 59 -3.02 -5.66 -8.98
CA LYS A 59 -3.97 -6.31 -9.88
C LYS A 59 -4.99 -7.07 -9.06
N ALA A 60 -6.27 -6.95 -9.42
CA ALA A 60 -7.34 -7.77 -8.89
C ALA A 60 -8.17 -8.35 -10.02
N LYS A 61 -8.52 -9.63 -9.93
CA LYS A 61 -9.34 -10.30 -10.92
C LYS A 61 -10.31 -11.25 -10.23
N SER A 62 -11.60 -11.13 -10.57
CA SER A 62 -12.63 -12.06 -10.08
C SER A 62 -12.38 -13.47 -10.61
N LYS A 63 -12.83 -14.47 -9.84
CA LYS A 63 -12.85 -15.87 -10.27
C LYS A 63 -13.92 -16.09 -11.35
N SER A 64 -13.66 -17.03 -12.23
CA SER A 64 -14.59 -17.36 -13.32
C SER A 64 -16.00 -17.68 -12.84
N SER A 65 -16.12 -18.35 -11.68
CA SER A 65 -17.41 -18.67 -11.05
C SER A 65 -18.20 -17.44 -10.57
N VAL A 66 -17.56 -16.28 -10.40
CA VAL A 66 -18.18 -15.05 -9.90
C VAL A 66 -18.33 -14.00 -11.01
N ASN A 67 -17.66 -14.18 -12.14
CA ASN A 67 -17.69 -13.24 -13.26
C ASN A 67 -19.09 -12.94 -13.80
N TYR A 68 -20.02 -13.90 -13.69
CA TYR A 68 -21.40 -13.69 -14.14
C TYR A 68 -22.18 -12.72 -13.25
N ILE A 69 -21.78 -12.59 -11.96
CA ILE A 69 -22.48 -11.75 -11.00
C ILE A 69 -21.81 -10.40 -10.91
N PHE A 70 -20.48 -10.39 -10.74
CA PHE A 70 -19.69 -9.17 -10.57
C PHE A 70 -18.26 -9.35 -11.08
N PRO A 71 -18.03 -9.13 -12.40
CA PRO A 71 -16.68 -9.20 -12.96
C PRO A 71 -15.79 -8.09 -12.40
N ILE A 72 -14.56 -8.44 -12.01
CA ILE A 72 -13.51 -7.50 -11.58
C ILE A 72 -12.27 -7.76 -12.42
N ASN A 73 -11.70 -6.71 -12.97
CA ASN A 73 -10.40 -6.73 -13.64
C ASN A 73 -9.72 -5.36 -13.48
N ASP A 74 -9.04 -5.19 -12.34
CA ASP A 74 -8.43 -3.93 -11.95
C ASP A 74 -6.92 -3.98 -12.08
N ILE A 75 -6.36 -2.90 -12.59
CA ILE A 75 -4.92 -2.66 -12.64
C ILE A 75 -4.64 -1.25 -12.13
N VAL A 76 -3.81 -1.15 -11.08
CA VAL A 76 -3.31 0.13 -10.58
C VAL A 76 -1.79 0.10 -10.58
N LYS A 77 -1.17 1.08 -11.24
CA LYS A 77 0.29 1.25 -11.29
C LYS A 77 0.65 2.59 -10.67
N ILE A 78 1.65 2.58 -9.79
CA ILE A 78 2.06 3.73 -9.03
C ILE A 78 3.58 3.82 -9.05
N ASP A 79 4.09 4.97 -9.41
CA ASP A 79 5.49 5.35 -9.22
C ASP A 79 5.56 6.33 -8.04
N LEU A 80 6.45 6.06 -7.07
CA LEU A 80 6.64 6.83 -5.84
C LEU A 80 8.09 7.27 -5.70
N TYR A 81 8.32 8.38 -5.02
CA TYR A 81 9.63 8.65 -4.45
C TYR A 81 9.90 7.66 -3.31
N ARG A 82 11.06 6.96 -3.38
CA ARG A 82 11.39 5.87 -2.45
C ARG A 82 11.49 6.33 -1.00
N ASP A 83 12.01 7.50 -0.77
CA ASP A 83 12.32 8.00 0.58
C ASP A 83 11.12 8.71 1.23
N SER A 84 10.27 9.37 0.43
CA SER A 84 9.11 10.12 0.92
C SER A 84 7.79 9.36 0.83
N TRP A 85 7.69 8.33 -0.02
CA TRP A 85 6.45 7.59 -0.33
C TRP A 85 5.39 8.44 -1.03
N GLU A 86 5.76 9.62 -1.50
CA GLU A 86 4.88 10.51 -2.24
C GLU A 86 4.71 10.03 -3.67
N PRO A 87 3.51 10.10 -4.25
CA PRO A 87 3.26 9.65 -5.60
C PRO A 87 3.90 10.58 -6.63
N ILE A 88 4.58 10.02 -7.61
CA ILE A 88 5.05 10.70 -8.83
C ILE A 88 3.96 10.56 -9.89
N ARG A 89 3.41 9.34 -10.02
CA ARG A 89 2.39 9.01 -11.00
C ARG A 89 1.50 7.90 -10.49
N VAL A 90 0.19 8.03 -10.73
CA VAL A 90 -0.81 6.99 -10.43
C VAL A 90 -1.61 6.73 -11.69
N LYS A 91 -1.58 5.51 -12.20
CA LYS A 91 -2.41 5.06 -13.33
C LYS A 91 -3.40 4.02 -12.83
N LYS A 92 -4.68 4.24 -13.09
CA LYS A 92 -5.77 3.29 -12.78
C LYS A 92 -6.44 2.85 -14.07
N ASP A 93 -6.70 1.55 -14.17
CA ASP A 93 -7.56 0.92 -15.16
C ASP A 93 -8.45 -0.07 -14.41
N LEU A 94 -9.67 0.35 -14.08
CA LEU A 94 -10.60 -0.38 -13.23
C LEU A 94 -11.79 -0.84 -14.05
N SER A 95 -12.21 -2.08 -13.82
CA SER A 95 -13.39 -2.67 -14.39
C SER A 95 -14.10 -3.53 -13.33
N GLU A 96 -15.17 -2.99 -12.75
CA GLU A 96 -15.92 -3.58 -11.63
C GLU A 96 -17.42 -3.63 -11.98
N GLY A 97 -17.92 -4.79 -12.35
CA GLY A 97 -19.29 -4.92 -12.86
C GLY A 97 -19.50 -4.09 -14.13
N SER A 98 -20.44 -3.18 -14.09
CA SER A 98 -20.71 -2.21 -15.17
C SER A 98 -19.85 -0.94 -15.06
N TYR A 99 -19.13 -0.75 -13.98
CA TYR A 99 -18.27 0.42 -13.76
C TYR A 99 -16.92 0.23 -14.44
N THR A 100 -16.53 1.20 -15.27
CA THR A 100 -15.19 1.27 -15.85
C THR A 100 -14.59 2.64 -15.58
N HIS A 101 -13.30 2.67 -15.20
CA HIS A 101 -12.61 3.91 -14.91
C HIS A 101 -11.14 3.84 -15.33
N LYS A 102 -10.75 4.71 -16.27
CA LYS A 102 -9.34 4.90 -16.65
C LYS A 102 -8.91 6.30 -16.28
N SER A 103 -7.80 6.40 -15.58
CA SER A 103 -7.24 7.70 -15.18
C SER A 103 -5.74 7.64 -14.98
N ILE A 104 -5.13 8.82 -15.14
CA ILE A 104 -3.74 9.08 -14.79
C ILE A 104 -3.73 10.34 -13.93
N ALA A 105 -2.99 10.29 -12.81
CA ALA A 105 -2.62 11.45 -12.03
C ALA A 105 -1.09 11.60 -12.09
N GLN A 106 -0.60 12.82 -12.31
CA GLN A 106 0.82 13.16 -12.33
C GLN A 106 1.07 14.29 -11.34
N PHE A 107 2.11 14.14 -10.51
CA PHE A 107 2.38 15.04 -9.38
C PHE A 107 3.63 15.88 -9.64
N ASN A 108 3.51 17.18 -9.43
CA ASN A 108 4.61 18.14 -9.37
C ASN A 108 4.78 18.57 -7.91
N HIS A 109 5.78 18.01 -7.24
CA HIS A 109 6.04 18.31 -5.82
C HIS A 109 6.82 19.60 -5.60
N VAL A 110 7.45 20.14 -6.63
CA VAL A 110 8.14 21.44 -6.57
C VAL A 110 7.11 22.56 -6.56
N GLU A 111 6.20 22.54 -7.52
CA GLU A 111 5.17 23.57 -7.70
C GLU A 111 3.87 23.24 -6.93
N LYS A 112 3.82 22.10 -6.22
CA LYS A 112 2.73 21.71 -5.33
C LYS A 112 1.36 21.58 -5.99
N TYR A 113 1.30 20.95 -7.16
CA TYR A 113 0.04 20.58 -7.80
C TYR A 113 0.10 19.14 -8.36
N PHE A 114 -1.06 18.58 -8.65
CA PHE A 114 -1.15 17.40 -9.49
C PHE A 114 -2.20 17.56 -10.57
N VAL A 115 -1.95 16.93 -11.70
CA VAL A 115 -2.89 16.89 -12.83
C VAL A 115 -3.62 15.57 -12.81
N PHE A 116 -4.95 15.63 -12.79
CA PHE A 116 -5.84 14.49 -12.88
C PHE A 116 -6.81 14.68 -14.04
N LYS A 117 -6.67 13.89 -15.10
CA LYS A 117 -7.35 14.13 -16.39
C LYS A 117 -6.98 15.52 -16.91
N ASN A 118 -7.94 16.45 -16.95
CA ASN A 118 -7.75 17.82 -17.44
C ASN A 118 -7.77 18.87 -16.31
N ASP A 119 -7.84 18.42 -15.04
CA ASP A 119 -7.88 19.32 -13.91
C ASP A 119 -6.51 19.39 -13.23
N THR A 120 -6.10 20.61 -12.88
CA THR A 120 -4.97 20.90 -12.01
C THR A 120 -5.49 21.13 -10.59
N ILE A 121 -4.92 20.44 -9.63
CA ILE A 121 -5.32 20.51 -8.21
C ILE A 121 -4.10 20.83 -7.38
N ASP A 122 -4.13 21.97 -6.70
CA ASP A 122 -3.06 22.40 -5.80
C ASP A 122 -3.08 21.64 -4.48
N PHE A 123 -1.91 21.48 -3.87
CA PHE A 123 -1.76 20.93 -2.53
C PHE A 123 -0.62 21.63 -1.79
N SER A 124 -0.74 21.76 -0.48
CA SER A 124 0.28 22.38 0.37
C SER A 124 1.06 21.35 1.19
N GLU A 125 0.46 20.21 1.48
CA GLU A 125 0.99 19.22 2.39
C GLU A 125 1.46 17.97 1.65
N LYS A 126 2.21 17.13 2.36
CA LYS A 126 2.64 15.83 1.85
C LYS A 126 1.44 14.95 1.52
N LEU A 127 1.43 14.42 0.30
CA LEU A 127 0.39 13.52 -0.19
C LEU A 127 0.87 12.08 -0.25
N MET A 128 -0.03 11.16 0.04
CA MET A 128 0.18 9.73 -0.15
C MET A 128 -0.94 9.12 -0.99
N ASN A 129 -0.69 7.96 -1.56
CA ASN A 129 -1.72 7.17 -2.22
C ASN A 129 -2.14 6.01 -1.29
N PRO A 130 -3.39 5.52 -1.33
CA PRO A 130 -3.81 4.38 -0.49
C PRO A 130 -2.89 3.16 -0.58
N TYR A 131 -2.36 2.83 -1.76
CA TYR A 131 -1.44 1.70 -1.92
C TYR A 131 -0.04 1.99 -1.36
N SER A 132 0.43 3.25 -1.40
CA SER A 132 1.72 3.62 -0.82
C SER A 132 1.73 3.49 0.69
N LEU A 133 0.57 3.65 1.35
CA LEU A 133 0.41 3.44 2.79
C LEU A 133 0.81 2.03 3.21
N ILE A 134 0.60 1.02 2.36
CA ILE A 134 0.98 -0.37 2.64
C ILE A 134 2.48 -0.46 2.92
N TYR A 135 3.29 0.22 2.10
CA TYR A 135 4.75 0.21 2.27
C TYR A 135 5.23 1.24 3.29
N PHE A 136 4.57 2.39 3.40
CA PHE A 136 4.86 3.39 4.43
C PHE A 136 4.80 2.79 5.84
N PHE A 137 3.74 2.04 6.17
CA PHE A 137 3.63 1.43 7.49
C PHE A 137 4.66 0.34 7.76
N ARG A 138 5.21 -0.30 6.75
CA ARG A 138 6.32 -1.25 6.90
C ARG A 138 7.61 -0.58 7.38
N THR A 139 7.78 0.73 7.15
CA THR A 139 8.92 1.51 7.66
C THR A 139 8.74 2.00 9.09
N LYS A 140 7.53 1.87 9.66
CA LYS A 140 7.19 2.45 10.96
C LYS A 140 7.34 1.44 12.10
N ILE A 141 7.58 1.99 13.29
CA ILE A 141 7.46 1.23 14.53
C ILE A 141 5.97 1.19 14.86
N LEU A 142 5.38 0.00 14.79
CA LEU A 142 3.96 -0.19 15.01
C LEU A 142 3.69 -0.45 16.49
N ASN A 143 3.83 0.58 17.33
CA ASN A 143 3.45 0.48 18.74
C ASN A 143 1.96 0.80 18.92
N PRO A 144 1.25 0.09 19.82
CA PRO A 144 -0.09 0.47 20.23
C PRO A 144 -0.13 1.91 20.69
N ASP A 145 -1.28 2.56 20.51
CA ASP A 145 -1.53 3.97 20.85
C ASP A 145 -0.74 5.00 20.03
N THR A 146 0.13 4.56 19.13
CA THR A 146 0.76 5.46 18.16
C THR A 146 -0.24 5.86 17.09
N SER A 147 -0.33 7.17 16.81
CA SER A 147 -1.15 7.72 15.74
C SER A 147 -0.28 8.32 14.64
N TYR A 148 -0.62 7.99 13.39
CA TYR A 148 0.01 8.58 12.20
C TYR A 148 -1.00 9.42 11.45
N GLN A 149 -0.60 10.64 11.07
CA GLN A 149 -1.43 11.54 10.27
C GLN A 149 -0.88 11.62 8.86
N VAL A 150 -1.73 11.47 7.87
CA VAL A 150 -1.37 11.54 6.45
C VAL A 150 -2.51 12.11 5.64
N ASN A 151 -2.20 12.81 4.55
CA ASN A 151 -3.17 13.20 3.55
C ASN A 151 -3.10 12.22 2.39
N ILE A 152 -4.20 11.54 2.10
CA ILE A 152 -4.27 10.66 0.92
C ILE A 152 -4.94 11.37 -0.24
N VAL A 153 -4.44 11.09 -1.43
CA VAL A 153 -5.10 11.51 -2.67
C VAL A 153 -5.86 10.33 -3.28
N ASP A 154 -7.15 10.55 -3.50
CA ASP A 154 -7.98 9.62 -4.25
C ASP A 154 -8.77 10.38 -5.32
N ASN A 155 -8.42 10.11 -6.58
CA ASN A 155 -8.86 10.88 -7.74
C ASN A 155 -8.52 12.38 -7.55
N LYS A 156 -9.53 13.25 -7.51
CA LYS A 156 -9.38 14.71 -7.29
C LYS A 156 -9.40 15.13 -5.82
N LYS A 157 -9.56 14.20 -4.88
CA LYS A 157 -9.81 14.53 -3.47
C LYS A 157 -8.60 14.27 -2.61
N ILE A 158 -8.26 15.25 -1.81
CA ILE A 158 -7.30 15.12 -0.73
C ILE A 158 -8.10 14.85 0.56
N ILE A 159 -7.77 13.76 1.23
CA ILE A 159 -8.50 13.26 2.39
C ILE A 159 -7.53 13.16 3.56
N PRO A 160 -7.70 13.97 4.62
CA PRO A 160 -6.87 13.87 5.81
C PRO A 160 -7.29 12.65 6.64
N LEU A 161 -6.33 11.76 6.90
CA LEU A 161 -6.52 10.56 7.70
C LEU A 161 -5.61 10.55 8.92
N SER A 162 -6.10 9.96 10.00
CA SER A 162 -5.30 9.45 11.10
C SER A 162 -5.39 7.94 11.12
N PHE A 163 -4.30 7.28 11.49
CA PHE A 163 -4.23 5.83 11.63
C PHE A 163 -3.88 5.50 13.06
N THR A 164 -4.68 4.63 13.67
CA THR A 164 -4.40 4.08 14.99
C THR A 164 -3.89 2.66 14.85
N ILE A 165 -2.90 2.32 15.68
CA ILE A 165 -2.33 0.99 15.77
C ILE A 165 -2.96 0.33 16.99
N GLN A 166 -3.51 -0.85 16.81
CA GLN A 166 -4.08 -1.68 17.87
C GLN A 166 -3.12 -2.80 18.25
N ASP A 167 -3.33 -3.35 19.42
CA ASP A 167 -2.58 -4.51 19.92
C ASP A 167 -2.59 -5.67 18.94
N LYS A 168 -1.61 -6.53 19.11
CA LYS A 168 -1.46 -7.73 18.30
C LYS A 168 -2.58 -8.71 18.50
N GLU A 169 -2.97 -9.33 17.41
CA GLU A 169 -3.91 -10.44 17.37
C GLU A 169 -3.38 -11.56 16.48
N LYS A 170 -3.91 -12.76 16.69
CA LYS A 170 -3.55 -13.94 15.88
C LYS A 170 -4.37 -13.91 14.58
N ILE A 171 -3.70 -13.85 13.46
CA ILE A 171 -4.31 -13.90 12.13
C ILE A 171 -3.93 -15.22 11.46
N LYS A 172 -4.95 -15.97 11.04
CA LYS A 172 -4.77 -17.21 10.27
C LYS A 172 -4.95 -16.88 8.79
N THR A 173 -4.00 -17.33 7.98
CA THR A 173 -4.05 -17.26 6.53
C THR A 173 -3.70 -18.63 5.94
N PRO A 174 -3.93 -18.87 4.63
CA PRO A 174 -3.54 -20.13 3.98
C PRO A 174 -2.06 -20.48 4.06
N ILE A 175 -1.17 -19.48 4.26
CA ILE A 175 0.27 -19.71 4.37
C ILE A 175 0.78 -19.77 5.82
N GLY A 176 -0.10 -19.67 6.80
CA GLY A 176 0.29 -19.81 8.20
C GLY A 176 -0.45 -18.91 9.18
N ASN A 177 -0.04 -19.00 10.43
CA ASN A 177 -0.54 -18.18 11.52
C ASN A 177 0.45 -17.05 11.83
N PHE A 178 -0.05 -15.83 11.96
CA PHE A 178 0.75 -14.65 12.20
C PHE A 178 0.31 -13.94 13.48
N SER A 179 1.28 -13.48 14.27
CA SER A 179 1.06 -12.39 15.23
C SER A 179 1.09 -11.08 14.44
N ALA A 180 -0.02 -10.38 14.38
CA ALA A 180 -0.15 -9.21 13.52
C ALA A 180 -0.74 -8.01 14.26
N LYS A 181 -0.24 -6.82 13.96
CA LYS A 181 -0.75 -5.54 14.44
C LYS A 181 -1.75 -4.96 13.46
N LYS A 182 -2.88 -4.52 13.98
CA LYS A 182 -3.97 -3.98 13.19
C LYS A 182 -3.86 -2.47 13.06
N ILE A 183 -3.92 -1.97 11.85
CA ILE A 183 -3.91 -0.55 11.53
C ILE A 183 -5.27 -0.15 10.95
N SER A 184 -5.90 0.84 11.57
CA SER A 184 -7.23 1.32 11.18
C SER A 184 -7.22 2.80 10.86
N PRO A 185 -7.75 3.23 9.69
CA PRO A 185 -7.89 4.63 9.36
C PRO A 185 -9.10 5.27 10.02
N LYS A 186 -8.98 6.55 10.34
CA LYS A 186 -10.07 7.46 10.73
C LYS A 186 -9.92 8.76 9.96
N ARG A 187 -11.02 9.30 9.44
CA ARG A 187 -11.00 10.62 8.80
C ARG A 187 -10.93 11.71 9.85
N LYS A 188 -10.03 12.68 9.67
CA LYS A 188 -9.87 13.82 10.58
C LYS A 188 -11.02 14.83 10.45
N ASP A 189 -11.64 14.91 9.28
CA ASP A 189 -12.76 15.80 9.00
C ASP A 189 -14.12 15.27 9.54
N GLY A 190 -14.12 14.17 10.27
CA GLY A 190 -15.31 13.54 10.87
C GLY A 190 -16.29 12.94 9.87
N LYS A 191 -16.07 13.11 8.58
CA LYS A 191 -16.97 12.59 7.55
C LYS A 191 -16.85 11.06 7.44
N PRO A 192 -17.94 10.36 7.12
CA PRO A 192 -17.86 8.93 6.85
C PRO A 192 -17.05 8.68 5.60
N PHE A 193 -16.41 7.51 5.55
CA PHE A 193 -15.82 7.05 4.31
C PHE A 193 -16.94 6.79 3.30
N LYS A 194 -16.88 7.41 2.12
CA LYS A 194 -17.78 7.11 1.00
C LYS A 194 -17.25 5.92 0.21
N ASN A 195 -18.14 5.02 -0.17
CA ASN A 195 -17.93 3.97 -1.21
C ASN A 195 -16.73 3.07 -1.04
N ALA A 196 -16.28 2.40 -0.39
CA ALA A 196 -15.07 1.63 -0.13
C ALA A 196 -14.30 2.18 1.05
N GLY A 197 -14.94 2.69 1.83
CA GLY A 197 -14.63 3.17 2.96
C GLY A 197 -13.38 2.81 3.71
N LYS A 198 -13.52 2.00 4.68
CA LYS A 198 -12.51 1.74 5.69
C LYS A 198 -11.61 0.58 5.27
N MET A 199 -10.38 0.85 4.93
CA MET A 199 -9.36 -0.17 4.75
C MET A 199 -8.67 -0.43 6.09
N ILE A 200 -8.73 -1.66 6.58
CA ILE A 200 -8.02 -2.11 7.77
C ILE A 200 -6.93 -3.08 7.32
N ILE A 201 -5.72 -2.93 7.85
CA ILE A 201 -4.58 -3.77 7.44
C ILE A 201 -3.98 -4.42 8.69
N TRP A 202 -3.67 -5.70 8.59
CA TRP A 202 -2.93 -6.46 9.59
C TRP A 202 -1.53 -6.73 9.09
N TYR A 203 -0.53 -6.24 9.80
CA TYR A 203 0.89 -6.44 9.51
C TYR A 203 1.48 -7.48 10.44
N SER A 204 2.14 -8.50 9.87
CA SER A 204 2.99 -9.41 10.63
C SER A 204 4.00 -8.62 11.47
N GLU A 205 4.12 -8.94 12.75
CA GLU A 205 5.11 -8.28 13.62
C GLU A 205 6.54 -8.60 13.18
N LYS A 206 6.80 -9.83 12.77
CA LYS A 206 8.13 -10.31 12.39
C LYS A 206 8.58 -9.72 11.06
N ASP A 207 7.75 -9.86 10.03
CA ASP A 207 8.18 -9.59 8.65
C ASP A 207 7.64 -8.25 8.14
N LYS A 208 6.77 -7.59 8.93
CA LYS A 208 6.09 -6.33 8.59
C LYS A 208 5.35 -6.38 7.24
N ILE A 209 4.94 -7.56 6.80
CA ILE A 209 4.14 -7.74 5.59
C ILE A 209 2.64 -7.66 5.91
N PRO A 210 1.81 -7.13 5.01
CA PRO A 210 0.36 -7.13 5.17
C PRO A 210 -0.18 -8.54 4.96
N VAL A 211 -0.55 -9.22 6.05
CA VAL A 211 -1.05 -10.61 6.01
C VAL A 211 -2.55 -10.68 5.74
N MET A 212 -3.27 -9.63 6.11
CA MET A 212 -4.71 -9.49 5.82
C MET A 212 -5.05 -8.02 5.58
N ILE A 213 -5.93 -7.77 4.60
CA ILE A 213 -6.50 -6.46 4.30
C ILE A 213 -8.01 -6.61 4.25
N ASN A 214 -8.73 -5.83 5.05
CA ASN A 214 -10.19 -5.76 5.03
C ASN A 214 -10.63 -4.45 4.39
N LEU A 215 -11.47 -4.54 3.37
CA LEU A 215 -12.11 -3.42 2.73
C LEU A 215 -13.59 -3.43 3.08
N LYS A 216 -14.05 -2.46 3.86
CA LYS A 216 -15.48 -2.28 4.12
C LYS A 216 -16.15 -1.67 2.90
N LEU A 217 -17.07 -2.40 2.31
CA LEU A 217 -17.91 -2.00 1.20
C LEU A 217 -19.31 -1.60 1.71
N LYS A 218 -20.11 -1.03 0.83
CA LYS A 218 -21.49 -0.63 1.15
C LYS A 218 -22.37 -1.81 1.62
N PHE A 219 -22.14 -3.00 1.08
CA PHE A 219 -22.97 -4.20 1.31
C PHE A 219 -22.20 -5.35 1.96
N GLY A 220 -21.12 -5.06 2.71
CA GLY A 220 -20.35 -6.10 3.39
C GLY A 220 -18.87 -5.76 3.49
N SER A 221 -18.05 -6.80 3.62
CA SER A 221 -16.60 -6.65 3.71
C SER A 221 -15.90 -7.60 2.76
N LEU A 222 -14.88 -7.09 2.08
CA LEU A 222 -13.97 -7.91 1.29
C LEU A 222 -12.69 -8.13 2.11
N ASN A 223 -12.37 -9.39 2.37
CA ASN A 223 -11.14 -9.80 3.07
C ASN A 223 -10.13 -10.32 2.05
N LEU A 224 -8.97 -9.69 1.97
CA LEU A 224 -7.83 -10.19 1.21
C LEU A 224 -6.89 -10.90 2.19
N GLU A 225 -6.70 -12.19 2.01
CA GLU A 225 -5.83 -13.02 2.84
C GLU A 225 -4.58 -13.40 2.06
N LEU A 226 -3.41 -13.22 2.65
CA LEU A 226 -2.14 -13.54 2.03
C LEU A 226 -2.03 -15.06 1.79
N VAL A 227 -1.79 -15.43 0.51
CA VAL A 227 -1.69 -16.84 0.10
C VAL A 227 -0.31 -17.22 -0.45
N LYS A 228 0.51 -16.23 -0.83
CA LYS A 228 1.86 -16.50 -1.33
C LYS A 228 2.74 -15.25 -1.29
N ILE A 229 4.03 -15.45 -1.01
CA ILE A 229 5.11 -14.47 -1.13
C ILE A 229 6.12 -15.04 -2.14
N ASN A 230 6.52 -14.24 -3.14
CA ASN A 230 7.56 -14.59 -4.13
C ASN A 230 8.61 -13.50 -4.17
#